data_57a9dd99e794189462ad415f4aa554e5
#
_entry.id   57a9dd99e794189462ad415f4aa554e5
#
_cell.length_a   1.000
_cell.length_b   1.000
_cell.length_c   1.000
_cell.angle_alpha   90.00
_cell.angle_beta   90.00
_cell.angle_gamma   90.00
#
_symmetry.space_group_name_H-M   'P 1'
#
loop_
_entity.id
_entity.type
_entity.pdbx_description
1 polymer ?
#
loop_
_entity_poly.entity_id
_entity_poly.type
_entity_poly.pdbx_seq_one_letter_code
_entity_poly.pdbx_strand_id
1 'polypeptide(L)'
;GQMSYGQRKKALISLGIACNTRLLMMDEPTNGLDIPSKSQFRRLIASVASEERCVVISTHQVRDLENLIDALVIIEKSRILVNTTVEQITDHFVFRQLREGETALFAEESLRGRWGMVPNLQQEDSKLDMELFFNAVLEHPAEIQKVLK
;
A
#
# COMPACT_ATOMS: atom_id res chain seq x y z
N GLY A 1 -6.66 16.35 32.15
CA GLY A 1 -7.58 15.42 31.54
C GLY A 1 -6.85 14.29 30.83
N GLN A 2 -7.34 13.06 30.93
CA GLN A 2 -6.70 11.93 30.26
C GLN A 2 -7.12 11.93 28.77
N MET A 3 -6.15 11.96 27.88
CA MET A 3 -6.39 11.80 26.43
C MET A 3 -6.89 10.39 26.10
N SER A 4 -7.86 10.26 25.19
CA SER A 4 -8.25 8.97 24.63
C SER A 4 -7.08 8.34 23.83
N TYR A 5 -7.14 7.03 23.57
CA TYR A 5 -6.12 6.34 22.77
C TYR A 5 -5.91 7.02 21.39
N GLY A 6 -6.99 7.31 20.68
CA GLY A 6 -6.93 8.00 19.39
C GLY A 6 -6.34 9.42 19.47
N GLN A 7 -6.65 10.16 20.54
CA GLN A 7 -6.07 11.49 20.77
C GLN A 7 -4.55 11.41 21.03
N ARG A 8 -4.10 10.44 21.84
CA ARG A 8 -2.66 10.22 22.08
C ARG A 8 -1.93 9.88 20.78
N LYS A 9 -2.52 9.00 19.97
CA LYS A 9 -1.94 8.59 18.69
C LYS A 9 -1.82 9.77 17.72
N LYS A 10 -2.87 10.59 17.59
CA LYS A 10 -2.84 11.82 16.79
C LYS A 10 -1.76 12.79 17.28
N ALA A 11 -1.63 12.97 18.59
CA ALA A 11 -0.60 13.84 19.18
C ALA A 11 0.83 13.32 18.85
N LEU A 12 1.08 12.02 18.95
CA LEU A 12 2.37 11.40 18.61
C LEU A 12 2.71 11.56 17.12
N ILE A 13 1.73 11.32 16.22
CA ILE A 13 1.90 11.52 14.79
C ILE A 13 2.23 12.98 14.49
N SER A 14 1.47 13.91 15.07
CA SER A 14 1.69 15.36 14.89
C SER A 14 3.08 15.78 15.39
N LEU A 15 3.52 15.25 16.53
CA LEU A 15 4.86 15.51 17.08
C LEU A 15 5.95 14.97 16.12
N GLY A 16 5.83 13.72 15.66
CA GLY A 16 6.80 13.13 14.72
C GLY A 16 6.91 13.93 13.42
N ILE A 17 5.79 14.44 12.93
CA ILE A 17 5.77 15.30 11.75
C ILE A 17 6.41 16.66 12.03
N ALA A 18 6.09 17.28 13.19
CA ALA A 18 6.62 18.59 13.61
C ALA A 18 8.14 18.57 13.86
N CYS A 19 8.72 17.42 14.22
CA CYS A 19 10.18 17.26 14.34
C CYS A 19 10.93 17.47 13.02
N ASN A 20 10.23 17.43 11.89
CA ASN A 20 10.76 17.69 10.56
C ASN A 20 12.07 16.95 10.22
N THR A 21 12.17 15.70 10.65
CA THR A 21 13.33 14.84 10.37
C THR A 21 13.34 14.38 8.92
N ARG A 22 14.53 14.15 8.34
CA ARG A 22 14.67 13.60 6.98
C ARG A 22 14.13 12.18 6.84
N LEU A 23 14.13 11.42 7.91
CA LEU A 23 13.51 10.09 8.00
C LEU A 23 12.46 10.11 9.13
N LEU A 24 11.23 9.77 8.78
CA LEU A 24 10.13 9.54 9.70
C LEU A 24 9.65 8.09 9.59
N MET A 25 9.75 7.35 10.68
CA MET A 25 9.28 5.94 10.72
C MET A 25 8.07 5.85 11.63
N MET A 26 7.01 5.18 11.16
CA MET A 26 5.78 4.97 11.91
C MET A 26 5.34 3.52 11.82
N ASP A 27 5.04 2.93 12.98
CA ASP A 27 4.52 1.58 13.08
C ASP A 27 3.00 1.62 13.34
N GLU A 28 2.24 1.00 12.44
CA GLU A 28 0.77 0.92 12.50
C GLU A 28 0.08 2.27 12.84
N PRO A 29 0.39 3.37 12.12
CA PRO A 29 -0.09 4.70 12.53
C PRO A 29 -1.60 4.86 12.43
N THR A 30 -2.28 4.13 11.53
CA THR A 30 -3.73 4.23 11.33
C THR A 30 -4.54 3.26 12.17
N ASN A 31 -3.89 2.30 12.84
CA ASN A 31 -4.57 1.32 13.67
C ASN A 31 -5.29 2.00 14.85
N GLY A 32 -6.60 1.69 15.01
CA GLY A 32 -7.45 2.28 16.06
C GLY A 32 -7.92 3.71 15.77
N LEU A 33 -7.66 4.26 14.59
CA LEU A 33 -8.24 5.52 14.15
C LEU A 33 -9.60 5.28 13.46
N ASP A 34 -10.53 6.21 13.67
CA ASP A 34 -11.78 6.26 12.92
C ASP A 34 -11.58 6.72 11.45
N ILE A 35 -12.57 6.51 10.60
CA ILE A 35 -12.48 6.83 9.16
C ILE A 35 -12.10 8.30 8.90
N PRO A 36 -12.70 9.31 9.58
CA PRO A 36 -12.30 10.69 9.41
C PRO A 36 -10.84 10.95 9.79
N SER A 37 -10.36 10.32 10.87
CA SER A 37 -8.97 10.45 11.33
C SER A 37 -7.97 9.80 10.37
N LYS A 38 -8.30 8.64 9.78
CA LYS A 38 -7.50 8.02 8.71
C LYS A 38 -7.40 8.94 7.49
N SER A 39 -8.49 9.59 7.10
CA SER A 39 -8.48 10.57 6.00
C SER A 39 -7.62 11.79 6.32
N GLN A 40 -7.67 12.31 7.55
CA GLN A 40 -6.80 13.40 8.01
C GLN A 40 -5.33 12.99 8.00
N PHE A 41 -5.00 11.78 8.48
CA PHE A 41 -3.66 11.22 8.44
C PHE A 41 -3.11 11.18 7.02
N ARG A 42 -3.85 10.62 6.05
CA ARG A 42 -3.40 10.57 4.65
C ARG A 42 -3.09 11.96 4.08
N ARG A 43 -4.00 12.94 4.30
CA ARG A 43 -3.76 14.32 3.85
C ARG A 43 -2.53 14.94 4.50
N LEU A 44 -2.33 14.67 5.78
CA LEU A 44 -1.18 15.19 6.52
C LEU A 44 0.13 14.59 6.00
N ILE A 45 0.20 13.27 5.79
CA ILE A 45 1.39 12.62 5.23
C ILE A 45 1.67 13.15 3.81
N ALA A 46 0.65 13.23 2.95
CA ALA A 46 0.81 13.78 1.60
C ALA A 46 1.34 15.23 1.61
N SER A 47 0.96 16.04 2.61
CA SER A 47 1.41 17.44 2.71
C SER A 47 2.85 17.61 3.18
N VAL A 48 3.43 16.58 3.82
CA VAL A 48 4.82 16.61 4.34
C VAL A 48 5.78 15.74 3.55
N ALA A 49 5.27 15.00 2.57
CA ALA A 49 6.09 14.23 1.64
C ALA A 49 6.88 15.21 0.74
N SER A 50 8.17 14.98 0.57
CA SER A 50 9.04 15.74 -0.32
C SER A 50 10.23 14.88 -0.74
N GLU A 51 10.96 15.30 -1.76
CA GLU A 51 12.19 14.61 -2.19
C GLU A 51 13.27 14.55 -1.10
N GLU A 52 13.21 15.47 -0.13
CA GLU A 52 14.18 15.53 0.97
C GLU A 52 13.75 14.71 2.19
N ARG A 53 12.52 14.17 2.20
CA ARG A 53 11.95 13.50 3.36
C ARG A 53 11.42 12.11 3.04
N CYS A 54 12.06 11.10 3.61
CA CYS A 54 11.59 9.73 3.55
C CYS A 54 10.60 9.44 4.68
N VAL A 55 9.40 8.94 4.36
CA VAL A 55 8.40 8.49 5.33
C VAL A 55 8.23 6.99 5.16
N VAL A 56 8.55 6.22 6.21
CA VAL A 56 8.39 4.77 6.24
C VAL A 56 7.22 4.41 7.16
N ILE A 57 6.27 3.66 6.63
CA ILE A 57 5.08 3.23 7.37
C ILE A 57 5.00 1.71 7.32
N SER A 58 5.03 1.05 8.50
CA SER A 58 4.66 -0.35 8.60
C SER A 58 3.16 -0.48 8.87
N THR A 59 2.47 -1.36 8.16
CA THR A 59 1.06 -1.65 8.40
C THR A 59 0.63 -2.97 7.77
N HIS A 60 -0.38 -3.60 8.36
CA HIS A 60 -1.13 -4.70 7.75
C HIS A 60 -2.45 -4.21 7.12
N GLN A 61 -2.81 -2.93 7.29
CA GLN A 61 -4.00 -2.30 6.72
C GLN A 61 -3.64 -1.56 5.41
N VAL A 62 -3.29 -2.33 4.39
CA VAL A 62 -2.71 -1.81 3.14
C VAL A 62 -3.61 -0.80 2.41
N ARG A 63 -4.94 -0.94 2.52
CA ARG A 63 -5.91 0.01 1.94
C ARG A 63 -5.80 1.43 2.49
N ASP A 64 -5.32 1.57 3.74
CA ASP A 64 -5.17 2.89 4.35
C ASP A 64 -4.08 3.75 3.68
N LEU A 65 -3.15 3.10 2.98
CA LEU A 65 -2.01 3.74 2.30
C LEU A 65 -2.18 3.84 0.78
N GLU A 66 -3.28 3.31 0.24
CA GLU A 66 -3.55 3.36 -1.19
C GLU A 66 -3.49 4.80 -1.72
N ASN A 67 -2.80 5.03 -2.81
CA ASN A 67 -2.51 6.34 -3.42
C ASN A 67 -1.67 7.30 -2.56
N LEU A 68 -0.99 6.82 -1.54
CA LEU A 68 -0.13 7.64 -0.68
C LEU A 68 1.35 7.26 -0.78
N ILE A 69 1.64 6.06 -1.24
CA ILE A 69 3.00 5.50 -1.30
C ILE A 69 3.50 5.46 -2.75
N ASP A 70 4.81 5.58 -2.89
CA ASP A 70 5.55 5.44 -4.14
C ASP A 70 6.34 4.13 -4.23
N ALA A 71 6.65 3.54 -3.08
CA ALA A 71 7.37 2.28 -2.99
C ALA A 71 6.84 1.41 -1.85
N LEU A 72 7.03 0.11 -1.97
CA LEU A 72 6.61 -0.85 -0.96
C LEU A 72 7.59 -2.01 -0.77
N VAL A 73 7.64 -2.51 0.45
CA VAL A 73 8.38 -3.71 0.83
C VAL A 73 7.40 -4.67 1.49
N ILE A 74 7.21 -5.86 0.92
CA ILE A 74 6.38 -6.91 1.53
C ILE A 74 7.30 -7.90 2.24
N ILE A 75 7.03 -8.10 3.54
CA ILE A 75 7.81 -8.98 4.40
C ILE A 75 6.89 -10.09 4.95
N GLU A 76 7.28 -11.33 4.78
CA GLU A 76 6.61 -12.50 5.33
C GLU A 76 7.64 -13.45 5.95
N LYS A 77 7.39 -13.93 7.18
CA LYS A 77 8.28 -14.87 7.90
C LYS A 77 9.75 -14.43 7.90
N SER A 78 10.01 -13.15 8.19
CA SER A 78 11.35 -12.53 8.22
C SER A 78 12.08 -12.55 6.86
N ARG A 79 11.36 -12.69 5.76
CA ARG A 79 11.90 -12.62 4.40
C ARG A 79 11.24 -11.50 3.62
N ILE A 80 12.03 -10.76 2.86
CA ILE A 80 11.51 -9.79 1.90
C ILE A 80 11.00 -10.57 0.69
N LEU A 81 9.70 -10.53 0.45
CA LEU A 81 9.06 -11.12 -0.73
C LEU A 81 9.14 -10.17 -1.93
N VAL A 82 8.91 -8.88 -1.70
CA VAL A 82 8.94 -7.85 -2.74
C VAL A 82 9.57 -6.58 -2.16
N ASN A 83 10.37 -5.90 -2.97
CA ASN A 83 10.88 -4.54 -2.74
C ASN A 83 10.85 -3.83 -4.09
N THR A 84 9.90 -2.92 -4.29
CA THR A 84 9.60 -2.35 -5.61
C THR A 84 8.86 -1.02 -5.48
N THR A 85 8.76 -0.27 -6.57
CA THR A 85 7.95 0.94 -6.66
C THR A 85 6.55 0.63 -7.17
N VAL A 86 5.60 1.52 -6.90
CA VAL A 86 4.23 1.45 -7.44
C VAL A 86 4.26 1.52 -8.97
N GLU A 87 5.12 2.37 -9.53
CA GLU A 87 5.35 2.49 -10.97
C GLU A 87 5.77 1.14 -11.59
N GLN A 88 6.80 0.49 -11.05
CA GLN A 88 7.22 -0.84 -11.52
C GLN A 88 6.10 -1.87 -11.47
N ILE A 89 5.25 -1.84 -10.45
CA ILE A 89 4.11 -2.76 -10.37
C ILE A 89 3.11 -2.48 -11.50
N THR A 90 2.73 -1.23 -11.70
CA THR A 90 1.72 -0.85 -12.72
C THR A 90 2.24 -0.95 -14.14
N ASP A 91 3.56 -0.85 -14.35
CA ASP A 91 4.19 -1.11 -15.65
C ASP A 91 4.06 -2.59 -16.05
N HIS A 92 4.11 -3.50 -15.07
CA HIS A 92 4.09 -4.94 -15.32
C HIS A 92 2.72 -5.57 -15.16
N PHE A 93 1.81 -4.97 -14.39
CA PHE A 93 0.51 -5.55 -14.05
C PHE A 93 -0.63 -4.55 -14.21
N VAL A 94 -1.77 -5.07 -14.69
CA VAL A 94 -3.05 -4.37 -14.73
C VAL A 94 -4.00 -5.00 -13.72
N PHE A 95 -4.67 -4.17 -12.95
CA PHE A 95 -5.66 -4.55 -11.93
C PHE A 95 -7.04 -4.17 -12.42
N ARG A 96 -7.88 -5.16 -12.75
CA ARG A 96 -9.19 -4.90 -13.33
C ARG A 96 -10.16 -6.05 -13.15
N GLN A 97 -11.41 -5.78 -13.44
CA GLN A 97 -12.43 -6.83 -13.58
C GLN A 97 -12.08 -7.74 -14.76
N LEU A 98 -12.12 -9.04 -14.52
CA LEU A 98 -11.87 -10.06 -15.55
C LEU A 98 -13.13 -10.34 -16.35
N ARG A 99 -12.94 -10.69 -17.62
CA ARG A 99 -14.01 -11.22 -18.49
C ARG A 99 -14.27 -12.67 -18.14
N GLU A 100 -15.44 -13.19 -18.54
CA GLU A 100 -15.77 -14.60 -18.37
C GLU A 100 -14.75 -15.49 -19.11
N GLY A 101 -14.18 -16.47 -18.38
CA GLY A 101 -13.14 -17.36 -18.92
C GLY A 101 -11.74 -16.76 -19.03
N GLU A 102 -11.54 -15.50 -18.64
CA GLU A 102 -10.21 -14.88 -18.67
C GLU A 102 -9.29 -15.42 -17.59
N THR A 103 -8.05 -15.73 -17.97
CA THR A 103 -7.00 -16.16 -17.03
C THR A 103 -6.27 -14.95 -16.46
N ALA A 104 -5.89 -15.02 -15.18
CA ALA A 104 -5.10 -14.00 -14.48
C ALA A 104 -4.00 -14.67 -13.68
N LEU A 105 -2.96 -13.92 -13.32
CA LEU A 105 -1.93 -14.38 -12.39
C LEU A 105 -2.50 -14.63 -11.00
N PHE A 106 -3.40 -13.75 -10.59
CA PHE A 106 -4.14 -13.85 -9.33
C PHE A 106 -5.52 -13.23 -9.52
N ALA A 107 -6.55 -13.78 -8.89
CA ALA A 107 -7.89 -13.22 -8.97
C ALA A 107 -8.71 -13.55 -7.72
N GLU A 108 -9.57 -12.62 -7.34
CA GLU A 108 -10.52 -12.76 -6.24
C GLU A 108 -11.95 -12.62 -6.74
N GLU A 109 -12.84 -13.41 -6.15
CA GLU A 109 -14.27 -13.28 -6.38
C GLU A 109 -14.84 -12.18 -5.49
N SER A 110 -15.65 -11.31 -6.04
CA SER A 110 -16.36 -10.26 -5.32
C SER A 110 -17.83 -10.22 -5.74
N LEU A 111 -18.65 -9.48 -4.97
CA LEU A 111 -20.06 -9.23 -5.33
C LEU A 111 -20.21 -8.51 -6.68
N ARG A 112 -19.16 -7.86 -7.18
CA ARG A 112 -19.14 -7.13 -8.45
C ARG A 112 -18.53 -7.94 -9.58
N GLY A 113 -18.26 -9.23 -9.36
CA GLY A 113 -17.61 -10.13 -10.30
C GLY A 113 -16.17 -10.43 -9.92
N ARG A 114 -15.48 -11.11 -10.80
CA ARG A 114 -14.10 -11.57 -10.61
C ARG A 114 -13.13 -10.44 -10.91
N TRP A 115 -12.31 -10.05 -9.93
CA TRP A 115 -11.28 -9.01 -10.03
C TRP A 115 -9.91 -9.65 -10.07
N GLY A 116 -9.03 -9.20 -10.95
CA GLY A 116 -7.75 -9.90 -11.12
C GLY A 116 -6.57 -9.01 -11.48
N MET A 117 -5.38 -9.57 -11.25
CA MET A 117 -4.10 -9.06 -11.66
C MET A 117 -3.63 -9.81 -12.91
N VAL A 118 -3.48 -9.09 -14.02
CA VAL A 118 -3.03 -9.63 -15.31
C VAL A 118 -1.74 -8.94 -15.77
N PRO A 119 -0.91 -9.60 -16.63
CA PRO A 119 0.28 -8.95 -17.19
C PRO A 119 -0.10 -7.72 -18.04
N ASN A 120 0.65 -6.62 -17.88
CA ASN A 120 0.46 -5.39 -18.66
C ASN A 120 1.19 -5.47 -20.01
N LEU A 121 0.65 -6.25 -20.93
CA LEU A 121 1.26 -6.46 -22.26
C LEU A 121 1.03 -5.28 -23.21
N GLN A 122 0.03 -4.45 -22.98
CA GLN A 122 -0.37 -3.35 -23.85
C GLN A 122 0.09 -1.98 -23.34
N GLN A 123 0.83 -1.95 -22.22
CA GLN A 123 1.23 -0.73 -21.53
C GLN A 123 0.03 0.18 -21.21
N GLU A 124 -1.04 -0.45 -20.74
CA GLU A 124 -2.24 0.25 -20.28
C GLU A 124 -1.91 1.03 -19.00
N ASP A 125 -2.50 2.21 -18.88
CA ASP A 125 -2.46 2.97 -17.64
C ASP A 125 -3.25 2.19 -16.56
N SER A 126 -2.57 1.75 -15.51
CA SER A 126 -3.11 0.90 -14.47
C SER A 126 -2.94 1.53 -13.10
N LYS A 127 -3.97 1.40 -12.28
CA LYS A 127 -3.93 1.81 -10.89
C LYS A 127 -3.69 0.58 -10.02
N LEU A 128 -2.72 0.69 -9.11
CA LEU A 128 -2.43 -0.39 -8.16
C LEU A 128 -3.66 -0.68 -7.27
N ASP A 129 -4.10 -1.93 -7.25
CA ASP A 129 -4.94 -2.48 -6.19
C ASP A 129 -4.01 -3.12 -5.15
N MET A 130 -3.81 -2.40 -4.05
CA MET A 130 -2.83 -2.77 -3.03
C MET A 130 -3.16 -4.10 -2.35
N GLU A 131 -4.45 -4.37 -2.10
CA GLU A 131 -4.87 -5.59 -1.43
C GLU A 131 -4.74 -6.79 -2.35
N LEU A 132 -5.19 -6.65 -3.60
CA LEU A 132 -5.06 -7.70 -4.60
C LEU A 132 -3.58 -8.04 -4.86
N PHE A 133 -2.72 -7.02 -4.97
CA PHE A 133 -1.29 -7.22 -5.14
C PHE A 133 -0.65 -7.91 -3.94
N PHE A 134 -0.99 -7.47 -2.73
CA PHE A 134 -0.48 -8.07 -1.50
C PHE A 134 -0.84 -9.56 -1.42
N ASN A 135 -2.10 -9.92 -1.66
CA ASN A 135 -2.57 -11.29 -1.64
C ASN A 135 -1.90 -12.14 -2.75
N ALA A 136 -1.76 -11.58 -3.95
CA ALA A 136 -1.04 -12.21 -5.04
C ALA A 136 0.43 -12.53 -4.68
N VAL A 137 1.13 -11.60 -4.02
CA VAL A 137 2.52 -11.80 -3.58
C VAL A 137 2.62 -12.91 -2.53
N LEU A 138 1.66 -13.01 -1.61
CA LEU A 138 1.65 -14.07 -0.59
C LEU A 138 1.42 -15.46 -1.20
N GLU A 139 0.57 -15.58 -2.22
CA GLU A 139 0.26 -16.87 -2.87
C GLU A 139 1.30 -17.26 -3.93
N HIS A 140 1.80 -16.29 -4.70
CA HIS A 140 2.67 -16.52 -5.86
C HIS A 140 3.98 -15.72 -5.81
N PRO A 141 4.76 -15.76 -4.70
CA PRO A 141 5.91 -14.88 -4.51
C PRO A 141 6.99 -15.06 -5.57
N ALA A 142 7.26 -16.30 -6.00
CA ALA A 142 8.31 -16.60 -6.97
C ALA A 142 8.00 -16.07 -8.37
N GLU A 143 6.73 -16.15 -8.79
CA GLU A 143 6.27 -15.68 -10.10
C GLU A 143 6.34 -14.16 -10.18
N ILE A 144 5.85 -13.48 -9.14
CA ILE A 144 5.86 -12.01 -9.08
C ILE A 144 7.28 -11.47 -9.00
N GLN A 145 8.15 -12.06 -8.17
CA GLN A 145 9.55 -11.68 -8.10
C GLN A 145 10.29 -11.83 -9.44
N LYS A 146 9.92 -12.82 -10.25
CA LYS A 146 10.52 -13.03 -11.57
C LYS A 146 10.15 -11.94 -12.56
N VAL A 147 8.94 -11.39 -12.45
CA VAL A 147 8.44 -10.33 -13.34
C VAL A 147 8.99 -8.96 -12.92
N LEU A 148 9.15 -8.71 -11.62
CA LEU A 148 9.61 -7.42 -11.07
C LEU A 148 11.14 -7.27 -11.00
N LYS A 149 11.90 -8.27 -11.44
CA LYS A 149 13.39 -8.22 -11.55
C LYS A 149 13.82 -7.67 -12.89
#